data_d351557a734aa3d544805173e7766f6a
#
_entry.id   d351557a734aa3d544805173e7766f6a
#
_cell.length_a   1.000
_cell.length_b   1.000
_cell.length_c   1.000
_cell.angle_alpha   90.00
_cell.angle_beta   90.00
_cell.angle_gamma   90.00
#
_symmetry.space_group_name_H-M   'P 1'
#
loop_
_entity.id
_entity.type
_entity.pdbx_description
1 polymer ?
#
loop_
_entity_poly.entity_id
_entity_poly.type
_entity_poly.pdbx_seq_one_letter_code
_entity_poly.pdbx_strand_id
1 'polypeptide(L)'
;MIIWIASYPKSGNTYLRSFLSSYYFSKNGKFDFTLLSNIKNFPGIHFSKNRSDSNLEASRNWLINQNYFFEKDKLNFLKTHNSMKLFEGNRFTTKDQTIGAIYIYRDPRNIITSLKNHYSMTYQSAFDFMIDDNSFIIQDSYDNDKSNFTYLGSWASHYKSWFSIKDF
;
A
#
# COMPACT_ATOMS: atom_id res chain seq x y z
N MET A 1 -0.01 -8.03 14.99
CA MET A 1 0.73 -6.75 14.77
C MET A 1 1.30 -6.69 13.37
N ILE A 2 1.41 -5.50 12.78
CA ILE A 2 1.76 -5.30 11.37
C ILE A 2 3.09 -4.54 11.24
N ILE A 3 3.97 -5.01 10.35
CA ILE A 3 5.08 -4.25 9.80
C ILE A 3 4.73 -3.91 8.35
N TRP A 4 4.66 -2.63 8.05
CA TRP A 4 4.34 -2.15 6.72
C TRP A 4 5.57 -2.09 5.82
N ILE A 5 5.44 -2.62 4.61
CA ILE A 5 6.36 -2.35 3.49
C ILE A 5 5.68 -1.30 2.62
N ALA A 6 5.96 -0.06 2.93
CA ALA A 6 5.26 1.10 2.39
C ALA A 6 6.07 1.78 1.28
N SER A 7 5.39 2.31 0.29
CA SER A 7 6.00 3.11 -0.76
C SER A 7 4.96 3.84 -1.61
N TYR A 8 5.36 4.95 -2.21
CA TYR A 8 4.63 5.44 -3.38
C TYR A 8 4.70 4.41 -4.53
N PRO A 9 3.69 4.30 -5.39
CA PRO A 9 3.73 3.39 -6.53
C PRO A 9 5.02 3.53 -7.35
N LYS A 10 5.52 2.40 -7.89
CA LYS A 10 6.72 2.34 -8.75
C LYS A 10 8.06 2.65 -8.06
N SER A 11 8.10 2.70 -6.74
CA SER A 11 9.33 2.95 -5.96
C SER A 11 10.21 1.72 -5.71
N GLY A 12 9.84 0.53 -6.19
CA GLY A 12 10.63 -0.70 -6.02
C GLY A 12 10.12 -1.64 -4.93
N ASN A 13 8.88 -1.48 -4.48
CA ASN A 13 8.27 -2.30 -3.43
C ASN A 13 8.35 -3.81 -3.73
N THR A 14 8.12 -4.22 -4.99
CA THR A 14 8.23 -5.63 -5.39
C THR A 14 9.62 -6.18 -5.18
N TYR A 15 10.67 -5.41 -5.44
CA TYR A 15 12.06 -5.82 -5.23
C TYR A 15 12.33 -6.15 -3.75
N LEU A 16 11.98 -5.23 -2.83
CA LEU A 16 12.15 -5.48 -1.41
C LEU A 16 11.30 -6.66 -0.92
N ARG A 17 10.04 -6.76 -1.39
CA ARG A 17 9.20 -7.92 -1.07
C ARG A 17 9.80 -9.24 -1.53
N SER A 18 10.39 -9.28 -2.73
CA SER A 18 11.06 -10.47 -3.24
C SER A 18 12.21 -10.89 -2.34
N PHE A 19 13.03 -9.91 -1.91
CA PHE A 19 14.13 -10.16 -0.98
C PHE A 19 13.63 -10.69 0.37
N LEU A 20 12.69 -10.00 1.01
CA LEU A 20 12.12 -10.41 2.29
C LEU A 20 11.40 -11.75 2.20
N SER A 21 10.66 -11.99 1.11
CA SER A 21 9.97 -13.25 0.91
C SER A 21 10.95 -14.42 0.74
N SER A 22 12.05 -14.21 0.04
CA SER A 22 13.11 -15.24 -0.06
C SER A 22 13.77 -15.50 1.28
N TYR A 23 14.06 -14.44 2.03
CA TYR A 23 14.75 -14.55 3.32
C TYR A 23 13.91 -15.30 4.37
N TYR A 24 12.61 -14.96 4.48
CA TYR A 24 11.76 -15.49 5.54
C TYR A 24 11.02 -16.77 5.16
N PHE A 25 10.70 -16.98 3.88
CA PHE A 25 9.78 -18.04 3.46
C PHE A 25 10.38 -19.06 2.49
N SER A 26 11.58 -18.81 1.95
CA SER A 26 12.26 -19.79 1.09
C SER A 26 13.00 -20.83 1.94
N LYS A 27 12.90 -22.09 1.54
CA LYS A 27 13.65 -23.20 2.18
C LYS A 27 15.15 -23.21 1.82
N ASN A 28 15.53 -22.59 0.74
CA ASN A 28 16.89 -22.64 0.18
C ASN A 28 17.48 -21.25 -0.15
N GLY A 29 16.82 -20.19 0.29
CA GLY A 29 17.21 -18.80 0.03
C GLY A 29 16.98 -18.31 -1.41
N LYS A 30 16.43 -19.16 -2.30
CA LYS A 30 16.16 -18.77 -3.68
C LYS A 30 14.76 -18.13 -3.78
N PHE A 31 14.70 -17.10 -4.62
CA PHE A 31 13.43 -16.44 -4.91
C PHE A 31 12.58 -17.25 -5.89
N ASP A 32 11.30 -17.34 -5.58
CA ASP A 32 10.24 -17.77 -6.50
C ASP A 32 9.07 -16.79 -6.37
N PHE A 33 8.38 -16.50 -7.48
CA PHE A 33 7.28 -15.53 -7.50
C PHE A 33 6.10 -15.92 -6.59
N THR A 34 5.90 -17.20 -6.34
CA THR A 34 4.86 -17.70 -5.42
C THR A 34 5.10 -17.21 -3.99
N LEU A 35 6.35 -16.98 -3.59
CA LEU A 35 6.70 -16.47 -2.27
C LEU A 35 6.15 -15.07 -1.99
N LEU A 36 5.88 -14.28 -3.03
CA LEU A 36 5.28 -12.94 -2.86
C LEU A 36 3.89 -12.98 -2.23
N SER A 37 3.19 -14.11 -2.33
CA SER A 37 1.88 -14.30 -1.70
C SER A 37 1.93 -14.27 -0.17
N ASN A 38 3.10 -14.49 0.43
CA ASN A 38 3.30 -14.42 1.90
C ASN A 38 3.29 -12.97 2.42
N ILE A 39 3.62 -11.98 1.57
CA ILE A 39 3.55 -10.56 1.92
C ILE A 39 2.45 -9.92 1.07
N LYS A 40 1.23 -9.97 1.57
CA LYS A 40 0.04 -9.52 0.83
C LYS A 40 -0.05 -8.00 0.75
N ASN A 41 -0.82 -7.53 -0.23
CA ASN A 41 -1.14 -6.12 -0.38
C ASN A 41 -2.32 -5.73 0.52
N PHE A 42 -2.20 -4.61 1.24
CA PHE A 42 -3.30 -4.00 1.99
C PHE A 42 -3.34 -2.47 1.71
N PRO A 43 -4.48 -1.89 1.43
CA PRO A 43 -5.78 -2.52 1.19
C PRO A 43 -5.72 -3.52 0.05
N GLY A 44 -6.44 -4.61 0.13
CA GLY A 44 -6.43 -5.67 -0.87
C GLY A 44 -7.78 -6.40 -0.90
N ILE A 45 -8.20 -6.89 -2.08
CA ILE A 45 -9.47 -7.60 -2.25
C ILE A 45 -9.65 -8.78 -1.29
N HIS A 46 -8.53 -9.39 -0.86
CA HIS A 46 -8.53 -10.47 0.12
C HIS A 46 -8.83 -10.01 1.55
N PHE A 47 -8.73 -8.70 1.83
CA PHE A 47 -8.94 -8.10 3.14
C PHE A 47 -10.15 -7.16 3.17
N SER A 48 -11.11 -7.39 2.30
CA SER A 48 -12.40 -6.71 2.30
C SER A 48 -13.50 -7.70 2.60
N LYS A 49 -14.27 -7.44 3.67
CA LYS A 49 -15.45 -8.25 4.02
C LYS A 49 -16.57 -8.06 3.03
N ASN A 50 -16.82 -6.82 2.64
CA ASN A 50 -17.92 -6.39 1.80
C ASN A 50 -17.40 -5.44 0.71
N ARG A 51 -18.16 -5.31 -0.36
CA ARG A 51 -17.96 -4.23 -1.33
C ARG A 51 -18.15 -2.89 -0.61
N SER A 52 -17.30 -1.94 -0.92
CA SER A 52 -17.49 -0.55 -0.52
C SER A 52 -18.09 0.21 -1.69
N ASP A 53 -19.21 0.87 -1.48
CA ASP A 53 -19.92 1.62 -2.53
C ASP A 53 -19.28 2.99 -2.80
N SER A 54 -18.33 3.39 -1.96
CA SER A 54 -17.58 4.64 -2.13
C SER A 54 -16.18 4.58 -1.52
N ASN A 55 -15.31 5.50 -1.95
CA ASN A 55 -13.98 5.68 -1.37
C ASN A 55 -14.04 6.01 0.14
N LEU A 56 -15.08 6.75 0.54
CA LEU A 56 -15.31 7.08 1.95
C LEU A 56 -15.58 5.83 2.77
N GLU A 57 -16.46 4.95 2.29
CA GLU A 57 -16.76 3.69 2.96
C GLU A 57 -15.54 2.77 2.99
N ALA A 58 -14.82 2.65 1.88
CA ALA A 58 -13.58 1.88 1.82
C ALA A 58 -12.54 2.37 2.84
N SER A 59 -12.42 3.68 3.03
CA SER A 59 -11.50 4.26 4.02
C SER A 59 -11.93 3.97 5.47
N ARG A 60 -13.22 3.97 5.77
CA ARG A 60 -13.75 3.59 7.09
C ARG A 60 -13.44 2.13 7.43
N ASN A 61 -13.38 1.29 6.41
CA ASN A 61 -13.10 -0.14 6.58
C ASN A 61 -11.60 -0.47 6.78
N TRP A 62 -10.66 0.46 6.62
CA TRP A 62 -9.24 0.16 6.79
C TRP A 62 -8.91 -0.41 8.17
N LEU A 63 -9.29 0.27 9.24
CA LEU A 63 -9.02 -0.19 10.61
C LEU A 63 -9.87 -1.41 10.98
N ILE A 64 -11.12 -1.46 10.52
CA ILE A 64 -12.03 -2.60 10.75
C ILE A 64 -11.42 -3.87 10.14
N ASN A 65 -10.95 -3.78 8.90
CA ASN A 65 -10.34 -4.92 8.22
C ASN A 65 -9.01 -5.31 8.85
N GLN A 66 -8.17 -4.36 9.29
CA GLN A 66 -6.94 -4.68 10.02
C GLN A 66 -7.24 -5.46 11.30
N ASN A 67 -8.21 -5.02 12.10
CA ASN A 67 -8.60 -5.73 13.31
C ASN A 67 -9.21 -7.11 13.03
N TYR A 68 -9.90 -7.26 11.92
CA TYR A 68 -10.57 -8.51 11.58
C TYR A 68 -9.60 -9.57 11.02
N PHE A 69 -8.68 -9.18 10.15
CA PHE A 69 -7.82 -10.10 9.41
C PHE A 69 -6.47 -10.38 10.09
N PHE A 70 -6.03 -9.53 11.03
CA PHE A 70 -4.71 -9.66 11.62
C PHE A 70 -4.77 -9.78 13.14
N GLU A 71 -4.36 -10.95 13.62
CA GLU A 71 -4.24 -11.21 15.05
C GLU A 71 -3.12 -10.36 15.66
N LYS A 72 -3.37 -9.80 16.87
CA LYS A 72 -2.40 -8.94 17.56
C LYS A 72 -1.12 -9.67 17.96
N ASP A 73 -1.21 -10.98 18.22
CA ASP A 73 -0.09 -11.80 18.68
C ASP A 73 0.79 -12.34 17.55
N LYS A 74 0.35 -12.17 16.29
CA LYS A 74 1.11 -12.61 15.12
C LYS A 74 1.71 -11.41 14.39
N LEU A 75 2.99 -11.57 14.01
CA LEU A 75 3.67 -10.60 13.14
C LEU A 75 3.27 -10.82 11.69
N ASN A 76 2.79 -9.77 11.05
CA ASN A 76 2.40 -9.76 9.65
C ASN A 76 3.20 -8.71 8.88
N PHE A 77 3.86 -9.12 7.81
CA PHE A 77 4.41 -8.20 6.82
C PHE A 77 3.35 -7.91 5.76
N LEU A 78 3.01 -6.65 5.58
CA LEU A 78 2.04 -6.23 4.57
C LEU A 78 2.62 -5.14 3.67
N LYS A 79 2.41 -5.29 2.37
CA LYS A 79 2.72 -4.25 1.40
C LYS A 79 1.60 -3.22 1.39
N THR A 80 1.98 -1.95 1.32
CA THR A 80 0.99 -0.90 1.06
C THR A 80 1.54 0.20 0.14
N HIS A 81 0.61 0.84 -0.58
CA HIS A 81 0.81 2.13 -1.25
C HIS A 81 -0.06 3.22 -0.62
N ASN A 82 -0.76 2.92 0.48
CA ASN A 82 -1.59 3.92 1.13
C ASN A 82 -0.75 4.99 1.84
N SER A 83 -1.18 6.22 1.72
CA SER A 83 -0.66 7.35 2.50
C SER A 83 -1.09 7.24 3.97
N MET A 84 -0.34 7.84 4.87
CA MET A 84 -0.73 8.03 6.28
C MET A 84 -1.54 9.32 6.51
N LYS A 85 -1.82 10.10 5.46
CA LYS A 85 -2.75 11.23 5.54
C LYS A 85 -4.16 10.72 5.92
N LEU A 86 -4.89 11.57 6.62
CA LEU A 86 -6.32 11.33 6.82
C LEU A 86 -7.06 11.44 5.48
N PHE A 87 -7.95 10.50 5.21
CA PHE A 87 -8.92 10.61 4.14
C PHE A 87 -10.32 10.78 4.75
N GLU A 88 -10.93 11.95 4.53
CA GLU A 88 -12.25 12.27 5.11
C GLU A 88 -12.33 11.94 6.63
N GLY A 89 -11.28 12.27 7.36
CA GLY A 89 -11.16 11.99 8.80
C GLY A 89 -10.78 10.55 9.17
N ASN A 90 -10.71 9.62 8.23
CA ASN A 90 -10.36 8.23 8.48
C ASN A 90 -8.84 8.02 8.45
N ARG A 91 -8.31 7.31 9.45
CA ARG A 91 -6.90 6.91 9.53
C ARG A 91 -6.66 5.59 8.80
N PHE A 92 -5.53 5.49 8.10
CA PHE A 92 -5.14 4.23 7.46
C PHE A 92 -4.81 3.13 8.48
N THR A 93 -4.00 3.43 9.49
CA THR A 93 -3.62 2.51 10.57
C THR A 93 -3.33 3.27 11.87
N THR A 94 -3.15 2.55 12.96
CA THR A 94 -2.83 3.10 14.29
C THR A 94 -1.69 2.32 14.95
N LYS A 95 -1.12 2.86 16.03
CA LYS A 95 -0.11 2.19 16.86
C LYS A 95 -0.59 0.87 17.46
N ASP A 96 -1.89 0.69 17.64
CA ASP A 96 -2.44 -0.55 18.21
C ASP A 96 -2.35 -1.74 17.25
N GLN A 97 -2.22 -1.48 15.95
CA GLN A 97 -2.07 -2.49 14.91
C GLN A 97 -0.65 -2.57 14.34
N THR A 98 0.11 -1.49 14.43
CA THR A 98 1.38 -1.33 13.72
C THR A 98 2.56 -1.32 14.69
N ILE A 99 3.56 -2.16 14.41
CA ILE A 99 4.87 -2.12 15.09
C ILE A 99 5.78 -1.07 14.43
N GLY A 100 5.72 -0.97 13.10
CA GLY A 100 6.58 -0.06 12.35
C GLY A 100 6.39 -0.19 10.85
N ALA A 101 7.22 0.55 10.12
CA ALA A 101 7.20 0.53 8.66
C ALA A 101 8.61 0.62 8.05
N ILE A 102 8.80 -0.09 6.95
CA ILE A 102 9.92 0.10 6.04
C ILE A 102 9.38 0.91 4.86
N TYR A 103 9.78 2.17 4.76
CA TYR A 103 9.35 3.03 3.67
C TYR A 103 10.40 3.08 2.56
N ILE A 104 9.98 2.66 1.36
CA ILE A 104 10.84 2.66 0.17
C ILE A 104 10.52 3.90 -0.64
N TYR A 105 11.53 4.71 -0.89
CA TYR A 105 11.41 5.87 -1.77
C TYR A 105 12.35 5.76 -2.97
N ARG A 106 12.00 6.47 -4.02
CA ARG A 106 12.75 6.51 -5.27
C ARG A 106 12.74 7.93 -5.81
N ASP A 107 13.75 8.29 -6.59
CA ASP A 107 13.80 9.57 -7.29
C ASP A 107 12.50 9.77 -8.11
N PRO A 108 11.75 10.87 -7.90
CA PRO A 108 10.48 11.11 -8.57
C PRO A 108 10.60 11.17 -10.09
N ARG A 109 11.74 11.59 -10.63
CA ARG A 109 11.99 11.61 -12.07
C ARG A 109 11.94 10.21 -12.68
N ASN A 110 12.45 9.21 -11.96
CA ASN A 110 12.37 7.81 -12.37
C ASN A 110 10.98 7.20 -12.17
N ILE A 111 10.21 7.72 -11.20
CA ILE A 111 8.84 7.29 -10.96
C ILE A 111 7.94 7.71 -12.12
N ILE A 112 8.04 8.94 -12.61
CA ILE A 112 7.26 9.44 -13.75
C ILE A 112 7.37 8.49 -14.96
N THR A 113 8.60 8.15 -15.36
CA THR A 113 8.83 7.21 -16.47
C THR A 113 8.21 5.84 -16.21
N SER A 114 8.31 5.36 -14.97
CA SER A 114 7.75 4.06 -14.59
C SER A 114 6.21 4.06 -14.54
N LEU A 115 5.59 5.14 -14.10
CA LEU A 115 4.12 5.33 -14.10
C LEU A 115 3.60 5.40 -15.54
N LYS A 116 4.22 6.26 -16.38
CA LYS A 116 3.89 6.37 -17.79
C LYS A 116 3.83 4.99 -18.46
N ASN A 117 4.88 4.20 -18.30
CA ASN A 117 4.95 2.88 -18.95
C ASN A 117 3.97 1.87 -18.36
N HIS A 118 3.74 1.91 -17.03
CA HIS A 118 2.90 0.93 -16.34
C HIS A 118 1.40 1.14 -16.59
N TYR A 119 0.98 2.41 -16.63
CA TYR A 119 -0.43 2.79 -16.80
C TYR A 119 -0.75 3.29 -18.21
N SER A 120 0.21 3.17 -19.16
CA SER A 120 0.05 3.67 -20.53
C SER A 120 -0.33 5.15 -20.60
N MET A 121 0.25 5.97 -19.72
CA MET A 121 0.02 7.40 -19.61
C MET A 121 0.97 8.21 -20.50
N THR A 122 0.65 9.49 -20.71
CA THR A 122 1.63 10.48 -21.18
C THR A 122 2.56 10.91 -20.05
N TYR A 123 3.68 11.55 -20.35
CA TYR A 123 4.53 12.15 -19.31
C TYR A 123 3.79 13.20 -18.50
N GLN A 124 2.98 14.03 -19.17
CA GLN A 124 2.20 15.06 -18.49
C GLN A 124 1.19 14.43 -17.53
N SER A 125 0.41 13.45 -17.97
CA SER A 125 -0.57 12.78 -17.10
C SER A 125 0.09 12.08 -15.90
N ALA A 126 1.27 11.47 -16.09
CA ALA A 126 2.02 10.86 -15.01
C ALA A 126 2.56 11.90 -14.00
N PHE A 127 2.98 13.07 -14.50
CA PHE A 127 3.40 14.18 -13.65
C PHE A 127 2.21 14.76 -12.88
N ASP A 128 1.08 15.03 -13.54
CA ASP A 128 -0.12 15.56 -12.90
C ASP A 128 -0.63 14.62 -11.81
N PHE A 129 -0.62 13.31 -12.07
CA PHE A 129 -0.95 12.28 -11.07
C PHE A 129 -0.02 12.33 -9.85
N MET A 130 1.27 12.58 -10.04
CA MET A 130 2.26 12.62 -8.95
C MET A 130 2.18 13.87 -8.09
N ILE A 131 1.69 14.99 -8.61
CA ILE A 131 1.59 16.24 -7.86
C ILE A 131 0.20 16.47 -7.26
N ASP A 132 -0.80 15.70 -7.67
CA ASP A 132 -2.17 15.82 -7.17
C ASP A 132 -2.29 15.22 -5.75
N ASP A 133 -2.63 16.08 -4.79
CA ASP A 133 -2.84 15.67 -3.39
C ASP A 133 -4.10 14.83 -3.16
N ASN A 134 -4.95 14.67 -4.17
CA ASN A 134 -6.14 13.83 -4.14
C ASN A 134 -5.97 12.52 -4.90
N SER A 135 -4.79 12.24 -5.41
CA SER A 135 -4.52 11.01 -6.17
C SER A 135 -4.82 9.75 -5.36
N PHE A 136 -5.41 8.77 -6.02
CA PHE A 136 -5.75 7.47 -5.45
C PHE A 136 -5.68 6.36 -6.51
N ILE A 137 -5.69 5.12 -6.05
CA ILE A 137 -5.81 3.92 -6.90
C ILE A 137 -7.01 3.13 -6.43
N ILE A 138 -7.85 2.71 -7.39
CA ILE A 138 -8.90 1.71 -7.18
C ILE A 138 -8.46 0.42 -7.88
N GLN A 139 -8.59 -0.69 -7.19
CA GLN A 139 -8.46 -2.04 -7.77
C GLN A 139 -9.79 -2.74 -7.61
N ASP A 140 -10.41 -3.07 -8.72
CA ASP A 140 -11.62 -3.90 -8.75
C ASP A 140 -11.26 -5.38 -8.86
N SER A 141 -12.07 -6.24 -8.25
CA SER A 141 -12.00 -7.67 -8.51
C SER A 141 -12.58 -8.00 -9.88
N TYR A 142 -12.17 -9.11 -10.48
CA TYR A 142 -12.72 -9.58 -11.76
C TYR A 142 -14.24 -9.75 -11.73
N ASP A 143 -14.82 -10.06 -10.58
CA ASP A 143 -16.25 -10.29 -10.40
C ASP A 143 -17.01 -9.03 -9.95
N ASN A 144 -16.36 -7.86 -9.95
CA ASN A 144 -16.90 -6.56 -9.50
C ASN A 144 -17.53 -6.55 -8.08
N ASP A 145 -17.36 -7.62 -7.31
CA ASP A 145 -17.96 -7.74 -5.97
C ASP A 145 -17.14 -7.05 -4.88
N LYS A 146 -15.89 -6.68 -5.16
CA LYS A 146 -14.98 -6.02 -4.21
C LYS A 146 -14.12 -5.00 -4.91
N SER A 147 -14.04 -3.83 -4.34
CA SER A 147 -13.09 -2.80 -4.75
C SER A 147 -12.16 -2.43 -3.60
N ASN A 148 -10.95 -2.05 -3.93
CA ASN A 148 -9.99 -1.54 -2.97
C ASN A 148 -9.63 -0.11 -3.27
N PHE A 149 -9.75 0.72 -2.28
CA PHE A 149 -9.35 2.11 -2.32
C PHE A 149 -8.00 2.29 -1.62
N THR A 150 -7.04 2.84 -2.35
CA THR A 150 -5.72 3.21 -1.83
C THR A 150 -5.52 4.71 -2.03
N TYR A 151 -5.52 5.46 -0.94
CA TYR A 151 -5.29 6.90 -0.98
C TYR A 151 -3.80 7.20 -1.05
N LEU A 152 -3.37 7.89 -2.09
CA LEU A 152 -1.97 8.23 -2.30
C LEU A 152 -1.64 9.64 -1.84
N GLY A 153 -2.41 10.61 -2.31
CA GLY A 153 -1.98 11.99 -2.34
C GLY A 153 -0.83 12.23 -3.32
N SER A 154 -0.22 13.40 -3.31
CA SER A 154 0.96 13.68 -4.11
C SER A 154 2.16 12.85 -3.62
N TRP A 155 3.15 12.63 -4.49
CA TRP A 155 4.39 11.96 -4.11
C TRP A 155 5.05 12.60 -2.87
N ALA A 156 5.10 13.93 -2.82
CA ALA A 156 5.70 14.65 -1.71
C ALA A 156 4.90 14.51 -0.41
N SER A 157 3.57 14.63 -0.48
CA SER A 157 2.70 14.50 0.69
C SER A 157 2.65 13.06 1.19
N HIS A 158 2.68 12.08 0.29
CA HIS A 158 2.78 10.66 0.64
C HIS A 158 4.05 10.37 1.44
N TYR A 159 5.21 10.79 0.93
CA TYR A 159 6.49 10.66 1.61
C TYR A 159 6.44 11.30 3.01
N LYS A 160 6.06 12.57 3.07
CA LYS A 160 5.96 13.30 4.35
C LYS A 160 5.03 12.62 5.34
N SER A 161 3.92 12.05 4.90
CA SER A 161 2.94 11.41 5.77
C SER A 161 3.51 10.23 6.56
N TRP A 162 4.39 9.44 5.96
CA TRP A 162 5.05 8.30 6.61
C TRP A 162 6.15 8.72 7.59
N PHE A 163 6.82 9.86 7.35
CA PHE A 163 7.90 10.36 8.22
C PHE A 163 7.40 11.30 9.33
N SER A 164 6.18 11.80 9.23
CA SER A 164 5.60 12.70 10.23
C SER A 164 4.95 11.96 11.41
N ILE A 165 4.93 10.65 11.37
CA ILE A 165 4.33 9.84 12.43
C ILE A 165 5.32 9.78 13.59
N LYS A 166 4.95 10.38 14.71
CA LYS A 166 5.76 10.38 15.94
C LYS A 166 5.40 9.25 16.92
N ASP A 167 4.39 8.45 16.60
CA ASP A 167 3.73 7.56 17.57
C ASP A 167 3.79 6.06 17.16
N PHE A 168 4.78 5.67 16.37
CA PHE A 168 5.11 4.25 16.15
C PHE A 168 6.40 3.89 16.84
#